data_a9e5a59167df8e94cb6205ef69921ae2
#
_entry.id   a9e5a59167df8e94cb6205ef69921ae2
#
_cell.length_a   1.000
_cell.length_b   1.000
_cell.length_c   1.000
_cell.angle_alpha   90.00
_cell.angle_beta   90.00
_cell.angle_gamma   90.00
#
_symmetry.space_group_name_H-M   'P 1'
#
loop_
_entity.id
_entity.type
_entity.pdbx_description
1 polymer ?
#
loop_
_entity_poly.entity_id
_entity_poly.type
_entity_poly.pdbx_seq_one_letter_code
_entity_poly.pdbx_strand_id
1 'polypeptide(L)'
;MPDPARLADAAREGLAFVSAQPGVIEAEVFVADNRSLLTRLNYTSHIPCNGVEEPKSTETYGLGIQASFESSDGPLLGFGSEPSDLSPAGVARALDKARRGAVRDPEFRSLPRPGAARRVLVDYHDPALLAIDDAQLVECGWKVLQGGLNGFLTASRLGELAGSDEALRTLGLILGGDVTIVQESIAIASTAMPEPQTDVTTLIMSFVTGMVESRDAKGSGWSTGTRLADLTDEAGADAARRAVEAVGGERVPTGDYTVIFGRQPITDLMNNLVVPSCQAGSFYASSTPFLGKLGKRVASPRLSIYDEGAMPGLMGSKGITCEGLPTGRTNLIKDGVLVGTLASWYEAQRLLHDPGLKEKLGVDASEAAPALVARSGFRTGSGGRAFDTQPETSASNIVIAGSDPVSLDELIRSVRDGLYVGRIWYTYPINGLRAGDFTCTVVGDSFIIRDGRIVAPLKANTVRINDNITRVLEHVVGVTKDTKGTLVWAAEEVVYTPEIAVTGVHVDAIAGFMEALA
;
A
#
# COMPACT_ATOMS: atom_id res chain seq x y z
N MET A 1 1.92 22.49 11.30
CA MET A 1 0.55 21.95 11.33
C MET A 1 -0.24 22.56 12.48
N PRO A 2 -1.56 22.82 12.35
CA PRO A 2 -2.40 23.24 13.47
C PRO A 2 -2.40 22.20 14.59
N ASP A 3 -2.62 22.69 15.80
CA ASP A 3 -2.84 21.87 16.98
C ASP A 3 -4.07 20.95 16.74
N PRO A 4 -3.98 19.62 16.96
CA PRO A 4 -5.12 18.71 16.86
C PRO A 4 -6.35 19.13 17.67
N ALA A 5 -6.15 19.87 18.78
CA ALA A 5 -7.24 20.44 19.56
C ALA A 5 -8.09 21.44 18.76
N ARG A 6 -7.47 22.26 17.91
CA ARG A 6 -8.18 23.19 17.03
C ARG A 6 -9.03 22.48 15.99
N LEU A 7 -8.53 21.36 15.44
CA LEU A 7 -9.33 20.55 14.51
C LEU A 7 -10.50 19.88 15.21
N ALA A 8 -10.32 19.42 16.45
CA ALA A 8 -11.39 18.85 17.27
C ALA A 8 -12.47 19.90 17.60
N ASP A 9 -12.06 21.12 17.93
CA ASP A 9 -13.00 22.22 18.17
C ASP A 9 -13.79 22.56 16.91
N ALA A 10 -13.13 22.67 15.76
CA ALA A 10 -13.78 22.91 14.47
C ALA A 10 -14.77 21.78 14.11
N ALA A 11 -14.40 20.51 14.34
CA ALA A 11 -15.30 19.37 14.11
C ALA A 11 -16.52 19.43 15.06
N ARG A 12 -16.31 19.77 16.34
CA ARG A 12 -17.37 19.89 17.35
C ARG A 12 -18.34 21.03 17.01
N GLU A 13 -17.81 22.21 16.72
CA GLU A 13 -18.61 23.39 16.37
C GLU A 13 -19.38 23.18 15.05
N GLY A 14 -18.68 22.59 14.05
CA GLY A 14 -19.29 22.20 12.79
C GLY A 14 -20.44 21.23 12.98
N LEU A 15 -20.26 20.19 13.80
CA LEU A 15 -21.32 19.22 14.11
C LEU A 15 -22.51 19.88 14.84
N ALA A 16 -22.24 20.75 15.81
CA ALA A 16 -23.29 21.49 16.52
C ALA A 16 -24.13 22.34 15.56
N PHE A 17 -23.45 23.02 14.60
CA PHE A 17 -24.13 23.79 13.56
C PHE A 17 -25.00 22.91 12.66
N VAL A 18 -24.45 21.80 12.16
CA VAL A 18 -25.12 20.87 11.23
C VAL A 18 -26.31 20.20 11.89
N SER A 19 -26.16 19.72 13.12
CA SER A 19 -27.22 19.04 13.87
C SER A 19 -28.40 19.95 14.24
N ALA A 20 -28.18 21.28 14.31
CA ALA A 20 -29.23 22.26 14.54
C ALA A 20 -30.05 22.59 13.28
N GLN A 21 -29.64 22.11 12.10
CA GLN A 21 -30.35 22.42 10.86
C GLN A 21 -31.59 21.56 10.66
N PRO A 22 -32.68 22.12 10.14
CA PRO A 22 -33.91 21.36 9.91
C PRO A 22 -33.70 20.14 9.01
N GLY A 23 -34.32 19.01 9.38
CA GLY A 23 -34.33 17.79 8.58
C GLY A 23 -33.03 17.00 8.58
N VAL A 24 -32.03 17.35 9.39
CA VAL A 24 -30.85 16.52 9.62
C VAL A 24 -31.20 15.44 10.65
N ILE A 25 -30.95 14.16 10.29
CA ILE A 25 -31.22 13.01 11.16
C ILE A 25 -29.93 12.60 11.88
N GLU A 26 -28.87 12.33 11.10
CA GLU A 26 -27.52 12.01 11.57
C GLU A 26 -26.51 12.81 10.75
N ALA A 27 -25.42 13.18 11.37
CA ALA A 27 -24.33 13.89 10.69
C ALA A 27 -22.96 13.52 11.25
N GLU A 28 -21.98 13.62 10.39
CA GLU A 28 -20.55 13.51 10.68
C GLU A 28 -19.83 14.71 10.08
N VAL A 29 -18.90 15.28 10.83
CA VAL A 29 -17.98 16.32 10.37
C VAL A 29 -16.56 15.81 10.52
N PHE A 30 -15.86 15.68 9.40
CA PHE A 30 -14.46 15.28 9.32
C PHE A 30 -13.61 16.48 8.92
N VAL A 31 -12.56 16.75 9.67
CA VAL A 31 -11.63 17.85 9.43
C VAL A 31 -10.24 17.28 9.22
N ALA A 32 -9.56 17.72 8.19
CA ALA A 32 -8.18 17.28 7.92
C ALA A 32 -7.26 18.46 7.66
N ASP A 33 -6.02 18.30 8.10
CA ASP A 33 -4.87 19.14 7.79
C ASP A 33 -3.68 18.23 7.53
N ASN A 34 -3.38 18.01 6.26
CA ASN A 34 -2.34 17.10 5.83
C ASN A 34 -1.32 17.84 4.98
N ARG A 35 -0.08 17.36 5.03
CA ARG A 35 1.01 17.86 4.24
C ARG A 35 1.81 16.70 3.67
N SER A 36 2.02 16.72 2.37
CA SER A 36 2.95 15.82 1.69
C SER A 36 4.16 16.60 1.21
N LEU A 37 5.34 16.15 1.60
CA LEU A 37 6.63 16.72 1.24
C LEU A 37 7.39 15.71 0.40
N LEU A 38 8.00 16.16 -0.69
CA LEU A 38 8.73 15.30 -1.61
C LEU A 38 10.00 15.98 -2.09
N THR A 39 11.12 15.24 -2.07
CA THR A 39 12.32 15.58 -2.83
C THR A 39 12.67 14.45 -3.79
N ARG A 40 12.95 14.81 -5.04
CA ARG A 40 13.25 13.83 -6.08
C ARG A 40 14.74 13.59 -6.20
N LEU A 41 15.11 12.33 -6.39
CA LEU A 41 16.47 11.91 -6.73
C LEU A 41 16.59 11.82 -8.24
N ASN A 42 17.60 12.52 -8.78
CA ASN A 42 17.84 12.60 -10.22
C ASN A 42 19.36 12.67 -10.46
N TYR A 43 20.02 11.52 -10.35
CA TYR A 43 21.46 11.41 -10.58
C TYR A 43 21.75 10.58 -11.81
N THR A 44 22.70 11.06 -12.61
CA THR A 44 23.30 10.31 -13.72
C THR A 44 24.78 10.64 -13.83
N SER A 45 25.63 9.63 -14.06
CA SER A 45 27.08 9.79 -14.11
C SER A 45 27.61 10.45 -15.38
N HIS A 46 26.83 10.50 -16.45
CA HIS A 46 27.28 10.94 -17.78
C HIS A 46 26.59 12.20 -18.29
N ILE A 47 25.58 12.70 -17.58
CA ILE A 47 24.91 13.98 -17.87
C ILE A 47 24.96 14.86 -16.63
N PRO A 48 25.30 16.16 -16.75
CA PRO A 48 25.24 17.07 -15.61
C PRO A 48 23.85 17.10 -14.98
N CYS A 49 23.78 16.92 -13.66
CA CYS A 49 22.54 16.91 -12.90
C CYS A 49 22.76 17.47 -11.49
N ASN A 50 21.69 17.87 -10.83
CA ASN A 50 21.75 18.36 -9.44
C ASN A 50 21.86 17.21 -8.41
N GLY A 51 21.45 15.98 -8.77
CA GLY A 51 21.41 14.82 -7.89
C GLY A 51 20.16 14.78 -7.04
N VAL A 52 19.85 15.83 -6.30
CA VAL A 52 18.61 16.02 -5.53
C VAL A 52 17.91 17.27 -6.06
N GLU A 53 16.62 17.16 -6.37
CA GLU A 53 15.80 18.27 -6.85
C GLU A 53 15.25 19.11 -5.70
N GLU A 54 14.74 20.30 -6.04
CA GLU A 54 14.07 21.19 -5.10
C GLU A 54 12.88 20.49 -4.43
N PRO A 55 12.66 20.74 -3.12
CA PRO A 55 11.52 20.23 -2.40
C PRO A 55 10.19 20.68 -3.00
N LYS A 56 9.21 19.79 -2.97
CA LYS A 56 7.83 20.07 -3.33
C LYS A 56 6.93 19.78 -2.14
N SER A 57 5.93 20.61 -1.92
CA SER A 57 4.93 20.39 -0.90
C SER A 57 3.52 20.49 -1.48
N THR A 58 2.65 19.63 -0.98
CA THR A 58 1.20 19.72 -1.21
C THR A 58 0.52 19.76 0.15
N GLU A 59 -0.35 20.72 0.35
CA GLU A 59 -1.13 20.87 1.58
C GLU A 59 -2.61 20.68 1.26
N THR A 60 -3.29 19.90 2.09
CA THR A 60 -4.74 19.71 2.03
C THR A 60 -5.35 20.06 3.38
N TYR A 61 -6.20 21.09 3.39
CA TYR A 61 -6.84 21.60 4.59
C TYR A 61 -8.31 21.88 4.30
N GLY A 62 -9.20 21.36 5.15
CA GLY A 62 -10.63 21.57 4.96
C GLY A 62 -11.49 20.64 5.80
N LEU A 63 -12.78 20.65 5.50
CA LEU A 63 -13.77 19.79 6.15
C LEU A 63 -14.68 19.08 5.14
N GLY A 64 -15.12 17.88 5.52
CA GLY A 64 -16.15 17.10 4.84
C GLY A 64 -17.32 16.84 5.79
N ILE A 65 -18.53 16.91 5.26
CA ILE A 65 -19.76 16.61 5.97
C ILE A 65 -20.48 15.47 5.27
N GLN A 66 -20.76 14.41 6.02
CA GLN A 66 -21.70 13.38 5.60
C GLN A 66 -22.94 13.50 6.47
N ALA A 67 -24.13 13.60 5.88
CA ALA A 67 -25.36 13.76 6.64
C ALA A 67 -26.51 13.01 5.99
N SER A 68 -27.40 12.47 6.83
CA SER A 68 -28.69 11.96 6.40
C SER A 68 -29.79 12.98 6.68
N PHE A 69 -30.71 13.13 5.71
CA PHE A 69 -31.76 14.12 5.70
C PHE A 69 -33.13 13.45 5.65
N GLU A 70 -34.09 14.04 6.35
CA GLU A 70 -35.50 13.64 6.28
C GLU A 70 -36.07 13.84 4.88
N SER A 71 -36.82 12.85 4.39
CA SER A 71 -37.66 12.97 3.20
C SER A 71 -38.90 12.09 3.32
N SER A 72 -39.94 12.36 2.48
CA SER A 72 -41.20 11.63 2.47
C SER A 72 -41.02 10.12 2.16
N ASP A 73 -39.99 9.79 1.41
CA ASP A 73 -39.74 8.44 0.89
C ASP A 73 -38.59 7.69 1.63
N GLY A 74 -38.21 8.22 2.80
CA GLY A 74 -37.12 7.71 3.62
C GLY A 74 -35.88 8.62 3.60
N PRO A 75 -34.86 8.35 4.43
CA PRO A 75 -33.71 9.23 4.55
C PRO A 75 -32.90 9.31 3.26
N LEU A 76 -32.42 10.53 2.96
CA LEU A 76 -31.44 10.79 1.91
C LEU A 76 -30.07 10.93 2.51
N LEU A 77 -29.05 10.33 1.92
CA LEU A 77 -27.65 10.45 2.33
C LEU A 77 -26.93 11.42 1.39
N GLY A 78 -26.24 12.41 1.94
CA GLY A 78 -25.48 13.37 1.17
C GLY A 78 -24.09 13.60 1.74
N PHE A 79 -23.17 13.98 0.86
CA PHE A 79 -21.81 14.38 1.18
C PHE A 79 -21.48 15.72 0.54
N GLY A 80 -20.75 16.55 1.27
CA GLY A 80 -20.24 17.83 0.77
C GLY A 80 -18.99 18.25 1.53
N SER A 81 -18.08 18.92 0.84
CA SER A 81 -16.80 19.35 1.40
C SER A 81 -16.53 20.83 1.15
N GLU A 82 -15.70 21.42 1.99
CA GLU A 82 -15.24 22.80 1.84
C GLU A 82 -13.73 22.89 2.12
N PRO A 83 -12.94 23.29 1.13
CA PRO A 83 -11.51 23.49 1.31
C PRO A 83 -11.22 24.82 2.02
N SER A 84 -10.20 24.81 2.86
CA SER A 84 -9.54 26.00 3.44
C SER A 84 -10.38 26.88 4.36
N ASP A 85 -11.66 26.56 4.61
CA ASP A 85 -12.55 27.36 5.46
C ASP A 85 -13.30 26.49 6.47
N LEU A 86 -12.85 26.50 7.72
CA LEU A 86 -13.50 25.78 8.83
C LEU A 86 -14.49 26.67 9.61
N SER A 87 -14.73 27.91 9.17
CA SER A 87 -15.71 28.82 9.82
C SER A 87 -17.16 28.32 9.68
N PRO A 88 -18.10 28.84 10.46
CA PRO A 88 -19.54 28.53 10.29
C PRO A 88 -20.03 28.73 8.85
N ALA A 89 -19.46 29.68 8.10
CA ALA A 89 -19.80 29.90 6.71
C ALA A 89 -19.29 28.78 5.80
N GLY A 90 -18.08 28.26 6.04
CA GLY A 90 -17.53 27.08 5.35
C GLY A 90 -18.36 25.83 5.64
N VAL A 91 -18.70 25.60 6.90
CA VAL A 91 -19.59 24.48 7.31
C VAL A 91 -20.96 24.59 6.62
N ALA A 92 -21.53 25.78 6.53
CA ALA A 92 -22.82 26.00 5.85
C ALA A 92 -22.72 25.66 4.34
N ARG A 93 -21.63 26.03 3.67
CA ARG A 93 -21.40 25.68 2.25
C ARG A 93 -21.24 24.19 2.02
N ALA A 94 -20.48 23.51 2.88
CA ALA A 94 -20.32 22.06 2.81
C ALA A 94 -21.65 21.34 3.03
N LEU A 95 -22.45 21.77 4.02
CA LEU A 95 -23.77 21.21 4.28
C LEU A 95 -24.76 21.46 3.12
N ASP A 96 -24.71 22.64 2.50
CA ASP A 96 -25.54 22.92 1.33
C ASP A 96 -25.17 22.01 0.14
N LYS A 97 -23.89 21.76 -0.08
CA LYS A 97 -23.43 20.77 -1.08
C LYS A 97 -23.93 19.36 -0.74
N ALA A 98 -23.80 18.94 0.53
CA ALA A 98 -24.29 17.63 0.98
C ALA A 98 -25.81 17.50 0.76
N ARG A 99 -26.59 18.51 1.09
CA ARG A 99 -28.05 18.52 0.94
C ARG A 99 -28.47 18.46 -0.54
N ARG A 100 -27.82 19.24 -1.40
CA ARG A 100 -28.12 19.24 -2.84
C ARG A 100 -27.73 17.96 -3.55
N GLY A 101 -26.67 17.31 -3.09
CA GLY A 101 -26.20 16.03 -3.62
C GLY A 101 -26.84 14.81 -2.96
N ALA A 102 -27.74 15.01 -1.99
CA ALA A 102 -28.29 13.90 -1.22
C ALA A 102 -29.20 13.01 -2.08
N VAL A 103 -28.98 11.71 -1.96
CA VAL A 103 -29.71 10.66 -2.69
C VAL A 103 -30.21 9.59 -1.73
N ARG A 104 -31.26 8.87 -2.15
CA ARG A 104 -31.73 7.73 -1.38
C ARG A 104 -30.72 6.60 -1.49
N ASP A 105 -30.26 6.14 -0.33
CA ASP A 105 -29.41 4.95 -0.23
C ASP A 105 -30.11 3.89 0.63
N PRO A 106 -30.74 2.87 0.01
CA PRO A 106 -31.45 1.82 0.73
C PRO A 106 -30.53 0.90 1.53
N GLU A 107 -29.24 0.95 1.29
CA GLU A 107 -28.22 0.13 1.96
C GLU A 107 -27.62 0.86 3.18
N PHE A 108 -27.71 2.17 3.25
CA PHE A 108 -27.28 2.94 4.42
C PHE A 108 -28.13 2.60 5.64
N ARG A 109 -27.49 2.28 6.76
CA ARG A 109 -28.17 1.92 8.02
C ARG A 109 -28.03 3.00 9.08
N SER A 110 -26.82 3.40 9.37
CA SER A 110 -26.48 4.44 10.34
C SER A 110 -25.03 4.85 10.20
N LEU A 111 -24.67 5.98 10.78
CA LEU A 111 -23.27 6.32 11.03
C LEU A 111 -22.64 5.36 12.05
N PRO A 112 -21.29 5.19 12.03
CA PRO A 112 -20.57 4.42 13.02
C PRO A 112 -20.80 4.92 14.45
N ARG A 113 -20.83 4.00 15.42
CA ARG A 113 -21.03 4.30 16.85
C ARG A 113 -19.80 3.87 17.65
N PRO A 114 -18.68 4.60 17.56
CA PRO A 114 -17.49 4.28 18.33
C PRO A 114 -17.77 4.47 19.83
N GLY A 115 -17.23 3.57 20.64
CA GLY A 115 -17.32 3.67 22.10
C GLY A 115 -16.49 4.85 22.64
N ALA A 116 -16.70 5.21 23.90
CA ALA A 116 -15.95 6.27 24.57
C ALA A 116 -14.48 5.91 24.89
N ALA A 117 -14.12 4.61 24.82
CA ALA A 117 -12.77 4.15 25.11
C ALA A 117 -11.81 4.62 24.01
N ARG A 118 -10.85 5.48 24.37
CA ARG A 118 -9.77 5.89 23.48
C ARG A 118 -8.66 4.87 23.49
N ARG A 119 -8.18 4.49 22.32
CA ARG A 119 -6.93 3.75 22.16
C ARG A 119 -5.78 4.74 22.09
N VAL A 120 -4.78 4.55 22.94
CA VAL A 120 -3.54 5.31 22.86
C VAL A 120 -2.54 4.44 22.11
N LEU A 121 -2.18 4.83 20.89
CA LEU A 121 -1.02 4.28 20.18
C LEU A 121 0.22 5.06 20.59
N VAL A 122 1.34 4.36 20.62
CA VAL A 122 2.67 4.96 20.84
C VAL A 122 3.51 4.74 19.59
N ASP A 123 4.47 5.65 19.36
CA ASP A 123 5.49 5.50 18.31
C ASP A 123 4.93 5.32 16.87
N TYR A 124 3.86 6.02 16.52
CA TYR A 124 3.30 6.04 15.16
C TYR A 124 3.29 7.43 14.52
N HIS A 125 3.88 8.41 15.17
CA HIS A 125 4.23 9.72 14.63
C HIS A 125 5.51 10.26 15.27
N ASP A 126 6.18 11.17 14.57
CA ASP A 126 7.45 11.76 15.00
C ASP A 126 7.37 13.30 14.98
N PRO A 127 7.57 13.97 16.13
CA PRO A 127 7.67 15.42 16.16
C PRO A 127 8.75 16.00 15.22
N ALA A 128 9.85 15.28 14.98
CA ALA A 128 10.88 15.71 14.04
C ALA A 128 10.36 15.73 12.60
N LEU A 129 9.57 14.73 12.19
CA LEU A 129 8.92 14.74 10.89
C LEU A 129 7.83 15.82 10.77
N LEU A 130 7.11 16.13 11.87
CA LEU A 130 6.11 17.21 11.89
C LEU A 130 6.73 18.60 11.75
N ALA A 131 7.99 18.78 12.17
CA ALA A 131 8.71 20.05 12.17
C ALA A 131 9.76 20.18 11.05
N ILE A 132 9.87 19.18 10.18
CA ILE A 132 10.91 19.14 9.13
C ILE A 132 10.81 20.34 8.19
N ASP A 133 11.95 20.94 7.86
CA ASP A 133 12.07 22.02 6.89
C ASP A 133 12.61 21.52 5.53
N ASP A 134 12.64 22.41 4.54
CA ASP A 134 13.09 22.09 3.18
C ASP A 134 14.56 21.67 3.13
N ALA A 135 15.42 22.26 3.98
CA ALA A 135 16.83 21.90 4.02
C ALA A 135 17.03 20.47 4.54
N GLN A 136 16.33 20.11 5.61
CA GLN A 136 16.34 18.76 6.17
C GLN A 136 15.75 17.73 5.19
N LEU A 137 14.71 18.09 4.43
CA LEU A 137 14.16 17.21 3.40
C LEU A 137 15.17 16.95 2.28
N VAL A 138 15.89 17.98 1.84
CA VAL A 138 16.99 17.83 0.86
C VAL A 138 18.12 16.95 1.43
N GLU A 139 18.47 17.10 2.71
CA GLU A 139 19.44 16.21 3.38
C GLU A 139 18.98 14.75 3.39
N CYS A 140 17.68 14.50 3.60
CA CYS A 140 17.10 13.15 3.45
C CYS A 140 17.34 12.59 2.03
N GLY A 141 17.11 13.38 1.00
CA GLY A 141 17.41 13.01 -0.39
C GLY A 141 18.88 12.69 -0.61
N TRP A 142 19.78 13.56 -0.12
CA TRP A 142 21.22 13.33 -0.23
C TRP A 142 21.69 12.09 0.52
N LYS A 143 21.12 11.79 1.70
CA LYS A 143 21.44 10.57 2.45
C LYS A 143 21.18 9.32 1.62
N VAL A 144 20.01 9.23 1.00
CA VAL A 144 19.61 8.10 0.15
C VAL A 144 20.47 8.03 -1.12
N LEU A 145 20.69 9.17 -1.77
CA LEU A 145 21.54 9.25 -2.96
C LEU A 145 22.98 8.83 -2.67
N GLN A 146 23.56 9.28 -1.55
CA GLN A 146 24.91 8.90 -1.13
C GLN A 146 25.05 7.40 -0.92
N GLY A 147 24.02 6.73 -0.35
CA GLY A 147 23.98 5.28 -0.25
C GLY A 147 24.10 4.62 -1.61
N GLY A 148 23.37 5.11 -2.62
CA GLY A 148 23.45 4.61 -3.98
C GLY A 148 24.81 4.85 -4.65
N LEU A 149 25.38 6.03 -4.49
CA LEU A 149 26.72 6.32 -4.99
C LEU A 149 27.78 5.41 -4.36
N ASN A 150 27.72 5.23 -3.05
CA ASN A 150 28.62 4.31 -2.33
C ASN A 150 28.41 2.86 -2.79
N GLY A 151 27.16 2.45 -3.03
CA GLY A 151 26.82 1.13 -3.55
C GLY A 151 27.44 0.87 -4.92
N PHE A 152 27.43 1.83 -5.83
CA PHE A 152 28.15 1.73 -7.11
C PHE A 152 29.67 1.70 -6.93
N LEU A 153 30.23 2.61 -6.12
CA LEU A 153 31.69 2.69 -5.93
C LEU A 153 32.30 1.44 -5.26
N THR A 154 31.55 0.75 -4.43
CA THR A 154 32.02 -0.46 -3.72
C THR A 154 31.73 -1.76 -4.48
N ALA A 155 30.98 -1.72 -5.57
CA ALA A 155 30.65 -2.90 -6.38
C ALA A 155 31.87 -3.33 -7.24
N SER A 156 32.62 -4.33 -6.77
CA SER A 156 33.81 -4.87 -7.47
C SER A 156 33.52 -5.25 -8.93
N ARG A 157 32.37 -5.85 -9.19
CA ARG A 157 31.91 -6.22 -10.54
C ARG A 157 31.79 -5.01 -11.47
N LEU A 158 31.47 -3.83 -10.95
CA LEU A 158 31.35 -2.62 -11.76
C LEU A 158 32.73 -2.19 -12.32
N GLY A 159 33.78 -2.29 -11.51
CA GLY A 159 35.16 -2.05 -11.94
C GLY A 159 35.60 -3.00 -13.03
N GLU A 160 35.26 -4.29 -12.93
CA GLU A 160 35.53 -5.31 -13.96
C GLU A 160 34.78 -5.00 -15.27
N LEU A 161 33.51 -4.54 -15.19
CA LEU A 161 32.70 -4.18 -16.36
C LEU A 161 33.23 -2.93 -17.08
N ALA A 162 33.77 -1.99 -16.35
CA ALA A 162 34.27 -0.72 -16.89
C ALA A 162 35.69 -0.85 -17.45
N GLY A 163 36.57 -1.54 -16.76
CA GLY A 163 38.00 -1.68 -17.12
C GLY A 163 38.82 -0.40 -16.89
N SER A 164 38.21 0.76 -16.72
CA SER A 164 38.87 2.03 -16.39
C SER A 164 37.88 3.02 -15.74
N ASP A 165 38.42 4.02 -15.03
CA ASP A 165 37.60 5.08 -14.40
C ASP A 165 36.84 5.94 -15.43
N GLU A 166 37.41 6.15 -16.62
CA GLU A 166 36.75 6.88 -17.69
C GLU A 166 35.61 6.06 -18.29
N ALA A 167 35.81 4.77 -18.51
CA ALA A 167 34.75 3.87 -18.97
C ALA A 167 33.64 3.69 -17.93
N LEU A 168 33.94 3.81 -16.63
CA LEU A 168 32.94 3.79 -15.58
C LEU A 168 31.87 4.89 -15.76
N ARG A 169 32.30 6.10 -16.17
CA ARG A 169 31.38 7.20 -16.44
C ARG A 169 30.48 6.93 -17.66
N THR A 170 31.00 6.24 -18.66
CA THR A 170 30.26 5.90 -19.90
C THR A 170 29.26 4.75 -19.72
N LEU A 171 29.33 4.01 -18.59
CA LEU A 171 28.35 2.98 -18.28
C LEU A 171 26.93 3.55 -18.05
N GLY A 172 26.80 4.85 -17.78
CA GLY A 172 25.52 5.46 -17.51
C GLY A 172 24.93 4.96 -16.19
N LEU A 173 25.60 5.30 -15.07
CA LEU A 173 25.07 4.99 -13.73
C LEU A 173 23.97 5.99 -13.38
N ILE A 174 22.78 5.49 -13.08
CA ILE A 174 21.61 6.30 -12.78
C ILE A 174 21.04 5.90 -11.43
N LEU A 175 20.62 6.92 -10.65
CA LEU A 175 19.79 6.78 -9.45
C LEU A 175 18.63 7.73 -9.58
N GLY A 176 17.44 7.19 -9.72
CA GLY A 176 16.19 7.94 -9.80
C GLY A 176 15.18 7.45 -8.77
N GLY A 177 14.41 8.36 -8.23
CA GLY A 177 13.41 8.04 -7.20
C GLY A 177 13.02 9.27 -6.40
N ASP A 178 12.54 9.04 -5.19
CA ASP A 178 12.15 10.13 -4.29
C ASP A 178 12.27 9.74 -2.81
N VAL A 179 12.26 10.78 -1.98
CA VAL A 179 11.94 10.69 -0.55
C VAL A 179 10.65 11.47 -0.34
N THR A 180 9.66 10.81 0.21
CA THR A 180 8.34 11.36 0.51
C THR A 180 8.08 11.31 2.00
N ILE A 181 7.57 12.40 2.56
CA ILE A 181 7.10 12.51 3.93
C ILE A 181 5.64 12.91 3.89
N VAL A 182 4.80 12.21 4.65
CA VAL A 182 3.41 12.59 4.85
C VAL A 182 3.19 12.89 6.33
N GLN A 183 2.55 14.01 6.58
CA GLN A 183 2.14 14.51 7.89
C GLN A 183 0.62 14.61 7.86
N GLU A 184 -0.06 13.93 8.76
CA GLU A 184 -1.52 13.94 8.83
C GLU A 184 -1.98 14.38 10.20
N SER A 185 -2.97 15.27 10.23
CA SER A 185 -3.72 15.62 11.42
C SER A 185 -5.20 15.66 11.08
N ILE A 186 -5.99 14.86 11.77
CA ILE A 186 -7.43 14.78 11.54
C ILE A 186 -8.23 14.94 12.83
N ALA A 187 -9.47 15.40 12.68
CA ALA A 187 -10.49 15.32 13.70
C ALA A 187 -11.81 14.88 13.10
N ILE A 188 -12.58 14.12 13.85
CA ILE A 188 -13.91 13.67 13.47
C ILE A 188 -14.88 13.84 14.64
N ALA A 189 -16.07 14.33 14.34
CA ALA A 189 -17.21 14.40 15.25
C ALA A 189 -18.47 13.91 14.54
N SER A 190 -19.31 13.14 15.21
CA SER A 190 -20.60 12.73 14.65
C SER A 190 -21.70 12.72 15.72
N THR A 191 -22.94 12.75 15.27
CA THR A 191 -24.12 12.61 16.15
C THR A 191 -24.15 11.28 16.91
N ALA A 192 -23.37 10.30 16.46
CA ALA A 192 -23.25 8.98 17.07
C ALA A 192 -22.01 8.84 17.98
N MET A 193 -21.16 9.88 18.08
CA MET A 193 -19.95 9.88 18.92
C MET A 193 -20.19 10.68 20.20
N PRO A 194 -19.73 10.19 21.38
CA PRO A 194 -19.84 10.93 22.63
C PRO A 194 -18.96 12.20 22.65
N GLU A 195 -17.80 12.16 22.01
CA GLU A 195 -16.80 13.23 21.92
C GLU A 195 -16.07 13.18 20.59
N PRO A 196 -15.60 14.32 20.05
CA PRO A 196 -14.71 14.34 18.91
C PRO A 196 -13.45 13.52 19.14
N GLN A 197 -12.99 12.85 18.09
CA GLN A 197 -11.75 12.10 18.11
C GLN A 197 -10.73 12.74 17.18
N THR A 198 -9.46 12.63 17.54
CA THR A 198 -8.34 13.16 16.77
C THR A 198 -7.29 12.10 16.54
N ASP A 199 -6.54 12.21 15.47
CA ASP A 199 -5.40 11.39 15.19
C ASP A 199 -4.32 12.19 14.48
N VAL A 200 -3.05 11.91 14.81
CA VAL A 200 -1.87 12.52 14.18
C VAL A 200 -0.94 11.40 13.78
N THR A 201 -0.53 11.39 12.52
CA THR A 201 0.42 10.39 12.02
C THR A 201 1.49 11.03 11.15
N THR A 202 2.65 10.40 11.11
CA THR A 202 3.73 10.73 10.19
C THR A 202 4.24 9.48 9.52
N LEU A 203 4.70 9.62 8.29
CA LEU A 203 5.44 8.59 7.61
C LEU A 203 6.58 9.19 6.79
N ILE A 204 7.63 8.43 6.59
CA ILE A 204 8.72 8.71 5.68
C ILE A 204 9.00 7.47 4.85
N MET A 205 9.13 7.67 3.55
CA MET A 205 9.39 6.59 2.63
C MET A 205 10.33 7.03 1.51
N SER A 206 11.06 6.07 0.95
CA SER A 206 11.87 6.27 -0.23
C SER A 206 11.77 5.05 -1.14
N PHE A 207 11.64 5.29 -2.43
CA PHE A 207 11.76 4.27 -3.47
C PHE A 207 12.79 4.73 -4.50
N VAL A 208 13.80 3.89 -4.75
CA VAL A 208 14.92 4.22 -5.64
C VAL A 208 15.06 3.15 -6.71
N THR A 209 15.25 3.56 -7.94
CA THR A 209 15.69 2.71 -9.05
C THR A 209 17.14 3.06 -9.37
N GLY A 210 18.03 2.07 -9.28
CA GLY A 210 19.39 2.13 -9.80
C GLY A 210 19.44 1.53 -11.21
N MET A 211 20.29 2.08 -12.08
CA MET A 211 20.48 1.54 -13.43
C MET A 211 21.97 1.55 -13.83
N VAL A 212 22.36 0.53 -14.59
CA VAL A 212 23.54 0.53 -15.44
C VAL A 212 23.03 0.60 -16.88
N GLU A 213 22.82 1.83 -17.39
CA GLU A 213 22.05 2.12 -18.60
C GLU A 213 22.61 1.41 -19.85
N SER A 214 23.93 1.50 -20.08
CA SER A 214 24.58 0.85 -21.23
C SER A 214 24.48 -0.68 -21.23
N ARG A 215 23.99 -1.28 -20.13
CA ARG A 215 23.82 -2.71 -19.95
C ARG A 215 22.37 -3.14 -19.77
N ASP A 216 21.43 -2.18 -19.88
CA ASP A 216 19.99 -2.38 -19.63
C ASP A 216 19.72 -3.13 -18.32
N ALA A 217 20.51 -2.86 -17.28
CA ALA A 217 20.39 -3.50 -15.98
C ALA A 217 19.78 -2.52 -14.96
N LYS A 218 18.84 -3.00 -14.17
CA LYS A 218 18.08 -2.20 -13.20
C LYS A 218 17.97 -2.92 -11.87
N GLY A 219 18.02 -2.14 -10.79
CA GLY A 219 17.81 -2.58 -9.43
C GLY A 219 16.89 -1.63 -8.68
N SER A 220 16.26 -2.11 -7.63
CA SER A 220 15.35 -1.32 -6.78
C SER A 220 15.77 -1.40 -5.34
N GLY A 221 15.55 -0.28 -4.64
CA GLY A 221 15.67 -0.22 -3.19
C GLY A 221 14.58 0.68 -2.61
N TRP A 222 14.21 0.44 -1.36
CA TRP A 222 13.18 1.20 -0.68
C TRP A 222 13.41 1.20 0.83
N SER A 223 12.87 2.21 1.47
CA SER A 223 12.78 2.29 2.94
C SER A 223 11.43 2.87 3.35
N THR A 224 10.96 2.47 4.52
CA THR A 224 9.69 2.90 5.09
C THR A 224 9.84 3.10 6.59
N GLY A 225 9.19 4.11 7.15
CA GLY A 225 9.20 4.35 8.58
C GLY A 225 8.18 5.40 9.02
N THR A 226 8.05 5.56 10.33
CA THR A 226 7.19 6.57 10.96
C THR A 226 7.98 7.71 11.58
N ARG A 227 9.33 7.58 11.62
CA ARG A 227 10.25 8.52 12.24
C ARG A 227 11.35 8.93 11.28
N LEU A 228 11.89 10.13 11.46
CA LEU A 228 13.04 10.62 10.67
C LEU A 228 14.25 9.68 10.79
N ALA A 229 14.46 9.09 11.98
CA ALA A 229 15.56 8.14 12.22
C ALA A 229 15.43 6.82 11.45
N ASP A 230 14.23 6.45 11.01
CA ASP A 230 13.99 5.22 10.24
C ASP A 230 14.50 5.33 8.80
N LEU A 231 14.70 6.55 8.28
CA LEU A 231 15.30 6.75 6.97
C LEU A 231 16.80 6.49 7.04
N THR A 232 17.25 5.50 6.28
CA THR A 232 18.67 5.16 6.11
C THR A 232 19.11 5.41 4.66
N ASP A 233 20.36 5.16 4.37
CA ASP A 233 20.91 5.16 3.00
C ASP A 233 20.68 3.85 2.24
N GLU A 234 20.08 2.85 2.91
CA GLU A 234 19.88 1.48 2.40
C GLU A 234 19.11 1.45 1.07
N ALA A 235 18.07 2.30 0.91
CA ALA A 235 17.27 2.32 -0.32
C ALA A 235 18.14 2.60 -1.56
N GLY A 236 19.04 3.57 -1.48
CA GLY A 236 19.99 3.88 -2.54
C GLY A 236 21.02 2.77 -2.73
N ALA A 237 21.62 2.28 -1.64
CA ALA A 237 22.64 1.24 -1.66
C ALA A 237 22.11 -0.07 -2.29
N ASP A 238 20.90 -0.49 -1.90
CA ASP A 238 20.24 -1.67 -2.46
C ASP A 238 19.95 -1.51 -3.96
N ALA A 239 19.43 -0.34 -4.37
CA ALA A 239 19.13 -0.06 -5.77
C ALA A 239 20.37 -0.16 -6.65
N ALA A 240 21.49 0.44 -6.22
CA ALA A 240 22.76 0.41 -6.93
C ALA A 240 23.35 -1.02 -7.00
N ARG A 241 23.42 -1.71 -5.86
CA ARG A 241 23.95 -3.08 -5.77
C ARG A 241 23.19 -4.02 -6.70
N ARG A 242 21.87 -4.03 -6.63
CA ARG A 242 21.00 -4.89 -7.45
C ARG A 242 21.09 -4.55 -8.93
N ALA A 243 21.23 -3.26 -9.30
CA ALA A 243 21.46 -2.88 -10.69
C ALA A 243 22.75 -3.48 -11.26
N VAL A 244 23.85 -3.49 -10.48
CA VAL A 244 25.11 -4.10 -10.88
C VAL A 244 25.01 -5.63 -10.94
N GLU A 245 24.35 -6.25 -9.98
CA GLU A 245 24.12 -7.70 -9.96
C GLU A 245 23.28 -8.18 -11.16
N ALA A 246 22.37 -7.34 -11.65
CA ALA A 246 21.48 -7.65 -12.78
C ALA A 246 22.16 -7.53 -14.17
N VAL A 247 23.43 -7.11 -14.26
CA VAL A 247 24.13 -6.97 -15.55
C VAL A 247 24.38 -8.33 -16.19
N GLY A 248 24.11 -8.47 -17.50
CA GLY A 248 24.47 -9.64 -18.31
C GLY A 248 23.48 -10.80 -18.18
N GLY A 249 22.20 -10.52 -18.08
CA GLY A 249 21.14 -11.52 -17.89
C GLY A 249 21.00 -12.52 -19.06
N GLU A 250 20.60 -13.74 -18.71
CA GLU A 250 20.26 -14.84 -19.63
C GLU A 250 18.74 -14.93 -19.85
N ARG A 251 18.33 -15.46 -21.00
CA ARG A 251 16.93 -15.78 -21.29
C ARG A 251 16.58 -17.18 -20.78
N VAL A 252 15.33 -17.37 -20.39
CA VAL A 252 14.78 -18.71 -20.08
C VAL A 252 13.63 -19.03 -21.05
N PRO A 253 13.41 -20.32 -21.38
CA PRO A 253 12.28 -20.73 -22.23
C PRO A 253 10.95 -20.61 -21.50
N THR A 254 9.85 -20.60 -22.27
CA THR A 254 8.50 -20.78 -21.73
C THR A 254 8.39 -22.11 -21.00
N GLY A 255 7.78 -22.09 -19.82
CA GLY A 255 7.60 -23.28 -18.98
C GLY A 255 7.09 -22.97 -17.59
N ASP A 256 6.92 -24.02 -16.80
CA ASP A 256 6.53 -23.94 -15.41
C ASP A 256 7.77 -24.02 -14.51
N TYR A 257 7.92 -23.04 -13.64
CA TYR A 257 9.08 -22.89 -12.76
C TYR A 257 8.67 -22.89 -11.29
N THR A 258 9.57 -23.31 -10.42
CA THR A 258 9.52 -22.88 -9.04
C THR A 258 10.10 -21.47 -8.97
N VAL A 259 9.29 -20.52 -8.49
CA VAL A 259 9.66 -19.11 -8.43
C VAL A 259 9.74 -18.66 -6.98
N ILE A 260 10.89 -18.09 -6.58
CA ILE A 260 10.97 -17.28 -5.35
C ILE A 260 10.60 -15.86 -5.75
N PHE A 261 9.43 -15.43 -5.33
CA PHE A 261 9.04 -14.04 -5.45
C PHE A 261 9.72 -13.22 -4.35
N GLY A 262 10.46 -12.21 -4.74
CA GLY A 262 11.00 -11.19 -3.85
C GLY A 262 9.90 -10.30 -3.26
N ARG A 263 10.28 -9.41 -2.37
CA ARG A 263 9.32 -8.59 -1.61
C ARG A 263 8.51 -7.65 -2.48
N GLN A 264 9.12 -7.01 -3.51
CA GLN A 264 8.40 -6.11 -4.41
C GLN A 264 7.34 -6.86 -5.24
N PRO A 265 7.62 -8.00 -5.89
CA PRO A 265 6.59 -8.79 -6.56
C PRO A 265 5.45 -9.22 -5.65
N ILE A 266 5.74 -9.66 -4.42
CA ILE A 266 4.69 -10.03 -3.47
C ILE A 266 3.83 -8.83 -3.11
N THR A 267 4.44 -7.66 -2.85
CA THR A 267 3.70 -6.43 -2.57
C THR A 267 2.78 -6.05 -3.73
N ASP A 268 3.27 -6.14 -4.95
CA ASP A 268 2.50 -5.82 -6.15
C ASP A 268 1.33 -6.78 -6.37
N LEU A 269 1.53 -8.08 -6.16
CA LEU A 269 0.46 -9.09 -6.21
C LEU A 269 -0.57 -8.89 -5.08
N MET A 270 -0.12 -8.50 -3.86
CA MET A 270 -1.03 -8.21 -2.76
C MET A 270 -1.92 -7.01 -3.09
N ASN A 271 -1.32 -5.88 -3.49
CA ASN A 271 -2.04 -4.63 -3.73
C ASN A 271 -3.02 -4.73 -4.90
N ASN A 272 -2.64 -5.42 -5.98
CA ASN A 272 -3.47 -5.49 -7.19
C ASN A 272 -4.49 -6.64 -7.19
N LEU A 273 -4.26 -7.72 -6.42
CA LEU A 273 -5.05 -8.94 -6.54
C LEU A 273 -5.61 -9.45 -5.20
N VAL A 274 -4.79 -9.61 -4.17
CA VAL A 274 -5.20 -10.29 -2.93
C VAL A 274 -5.97 -9.36 -2.00
N VAL A 275 -5.45 -8.15 -1.76
CA VAL A 275 -6.08 -7.16 -0.87
C VAL A 275 -7.47 -6.76 -1.40
N PRO A 276 -7.62 -6.38 -2.70
CA PRO A 276 -8.94 -6.12 -3.27
C PRO A 276 -9.89 -7.33 -3.20
N SER A 277 -9.35 -8.55 -3.32
CA SER A 277 -10.15 -9.78 -3.21
C SER A 277 -10.66 -10.05 -1.78
N CYS A 278 -10.04 -9.46 -0.77
CA CYS A 278 -10.42 -9.60 0.64
C CYS A 278 -11.28 -8.43 1.15
N GLN A 279 -11.68 -7.48 0.33
CA GLN A 279 -12.57 -6.38 0.72
C GLN A 279 -14.03 -6.80 0.76
N ALA A 280 -14.79 -6.35 1.76
CA ALA A 280 -16.22 -6.64 1.89
C ALA A 280 -17.02 -6.20 0.66
N GLY A 281 -16.66 -5.07 0.03
CA GLY A 281 -17.26 -4.59 -1.21
C GLY A 281 -17.11 -5.57 -2.38
N SER A 282 -15.98 -6.26 -2.48
CA SER A 282 -15.74 -7.28 -3.51
C SER A 282 -16.61 -8.53 -3.31
N PHE A 283 -16.88 -8.92 -2.06
CA PHE A 283 -17.86 -9.97 -1.76
C PHE A 283 -19.27 -9.50 -2.07
N TYR A 284 -19.62 -8.27 -1.68
CA TYR A 284 -20.93 -7.70 -1.99
C TYR A 284 -21.20 -7.68 -3.50
N ALA A 285 -20.24 -7.21 -4.30
CA ALA A 285 -20.32 -7.18 -5.75
C ALA A 285 -20.15 -8.54 -6.43
N SER A 286 -19.90 -9.62 -5.70
CA SER A 286 -19.56 -10.96 -6.22
C SER A 286 -18.37 -10.94 -7.19
N SER A 287 -17.40 -10.04 -6.96
CA SER A 287 -16.23 -9.81 -7.83
C SER A 287 -14.93 -10.42 -7.30
N THR A 288 -14.98 -11.22 -6.23
CA THR A 288 -13.81 -11.87 -5.62
C THR A 288 -13.67 -13.35 -6.02
N PRO A 289 -12.44 -13.89 -6.18
CA PRO A 289 -12.20 -15.31 -6.38
C PRO A 289 -12.50 -16.15 -5.12
N PHE A 290 -12.68 -15.48 -3.97
CA PHE A 290 -12.99 -16.10 -2.67
C PHE A 290 -14.47 -16.18 -2.35
N LEU A 291 -15.34 -15.95 -3.33
CA LEU A 291 -16.79 -16.00 -3.15
C LEU A 291 -17.23 -17.33 -2.53
N GLY A 292 -18.03 -17.28 -1.45
CA GLY A 292 -18.53 -18.46 -0.74
C GLY A 292 -17.45 -19.25 0.02
N LYS A 293 -16.29 -18.67 0.29
CA LYS A 293 -15.15 -19.39 0.87
C LYS A 293 -14.77 -18.94 2.29
N LEU A 294 -15.55 -18.12 2.98
CA LEU A 294 -15.28 -17.82 4.40
C LEU A 294 -15.26 -19.12 5.22
N GLY A 295 -14.23 -19.29 6.06
CA GLY A 295 -13.97 -20.52 6.79
C GLY A 295 -13.36 -21.65 5.97
N LYS A 296 -13.10 -21.47 4.69
CA LYS A 296 -12.50 -22.49 3.81
C LYS A 296 -11.06 -22.15 3.44
N ARG A 297 -10.32 -23.18 3.05
CA ARG A 297 -8.95 -23.03 2.56
C ARG A 297 -8.93 -22.31 1.21
N VAL A 298 -8.09 -21.27 1.10
CA VAL A 298 -7.87 -20.45 -0.11
C VAL A 298 -6.39 -20.23 -0.41
N ALA A 299 -5.50 -20.74 0.47
CA ALA A 299 -4.06 -20.63 0.33
C ALA A 299 -3.36 -21.85 0.95
N SER A 300 -2.06 -21.97 0.74
CA SER A 300 -1.21 -22.92 1.43
C SER A 300 -1.33 -22.76 2.96
N PRO A 301 -1.36 -23.85 3.73
CA PRO A 301 -1.37 -23.76 5.20
C PRO A 301 -0.11 -23.09 5.78
N ARG A 302 0.91 -22.90 4.96
CA ARG A 302 2.13 -22.18 5.33
C ARG A 302 1.97 -20.67 5.36
N LEU A 303 0.83 -20.12 4.88
CA LEU A 303 0.64 -18.70 4.67
C LEU A 303 -0.46 -18.13 5.56
N SER A 304 -0.13 -17.03 6.25
CA SER A 304 -1.09 -16.18 6.94
C SER A 304 -0.95 -14.74 6.45
N ILE A 305 -2.08 -14.05 6.22
CA ILE A 305 -2.14 -12.67 5.77
C ILE A 305 -3.12 -11.92 6.67
N TYR A 306 -2.69 -10.78 7.19
CA TYR A 306 -3.54 -9.92 8.02
C TYR A 306 -3.23 -8.44 7.80
N ASP A 307 -4.20 -7.59 8.09
CA ASP A 307 -4.03 -6.15 8.19
C ASP A 307 -3.76 -5.76 9.66
N GLU A 308 -2.75 -4.93 9.91
CA GLU A 308 -2.35 -4.52 11.27
C GLU A 308 -2.36 -3.00 11.42
N GLY A 309 -3.52 -2.45 11.69
CA GLY A 309 -3.72 -1.00 11.75
C GLY A 309 -3.21 -0.31 13.02
N ALA A 310 -2.71 -1.06 14.01
CA ALA A 310 -2.44 -0.49 15.34
C ALA A 310 -1.07 -0.87 15.93
N MET A 311 -0.17 -1.47 15.15
CA MET A 311 1.16 -1.85 15.63
C MET A 311 2.11 -0.64 15.56
N PRO A 312 2.80 -0.30 16.67
CA PRO A 312 3.82 0.76 16.67
C PRO A 312 4.92 0.48 15.64
N GLY A 313 5.40 1.55 14.98
CA GLY A 313 6.51 1.47 14.02
C GLY A 313 6.13 0.97 12.62
N LEU A 314 4.90 0.51 12.39
CA LEU A 314 4.41 0.21 11.04
C LEU A 314 3.88 1.50 10.38
N MET A 315 4.26 1.73 9.14
CA MET A 315 4.06 3.00 8.43
C MET A 315 2.58 3.39 8.27
N GLY A 316 1.70 2.42 8.02
CA GLY A 316 0.26 2.66 7.86
C GLY A 316 -0.54 2.64 9.17
N SER A 317 0.11 2.55 10.35
CA SER A 317 -0.61 2.51 11.64
C SER A 317 -1.32 3.83 11.93
N LYS A 318 -2.56 3.75 12.36
CA LYS A 318 -3.46 4.87 12.66
C LYS A 318 -4.16 4.62 14.00
N GLY A 319 -4.39 5.66 14.79
CA GLY A 319 -5.12 5.54 16.05
C GLY A 319 -6.58 5.21 15.85
N ILE A 320 -7.19 5.84 14.86
CA ILE A 320 -8.59 5.66 14.48
C ILE A 320 -8.72 5.58 12.95
N THR A 321 -9.79 4.95 12.49
CA THR A 321 -10.25 5.06 11.10
C THR A 321 -10.80 6.47 10.82
N CYS A 322 -11.05 6.80 9.55
CA CYS A 322 -11.75 8.04 9.19
C CYS A 322 -13.25 8.01 9.54
N GLU A 323 -13.70 6.94 10.15
CA GLU A 323 -15.06 6.75 10.69
C GLU A 323 -15.08 6.84 12.23
N GLY A 324 -13.92 7.17 12.86
CA GLY A 324 -13.77 7.25 14.31
C GLY A 324 -13.74 5.91 15.03
N LEU A 325 -13.70 4.81 14.29
CA LEU A 325 -13.60 3.47 14.87
C LEU A 325 -12.14 3.11 15.20
N PRO A 326 -11.87 2.30 16.22
CA PRO A 326 -10.52 1.88 16.55
C PRO A 326 -9.96 0.98 15.43
N THR A 327 -8.73 1.25 15.02
CA THR A 327 -7.95 0.36 14.15
C THR A 327 -7.54 -0.91 14.90
N GLY A 328 -6.81 -1.81 14.28
CA GLY A 328 -6.29 -3.03 14.91
C GLY A 328 -6.07 -4.15 13.91
N ARG A 329 -5.82 -5.33 14.43
CA ARG A 329 -5.58 -6.50 13.59
C ARG A 329 -6.89 -7.04 13.01
N THR A 330 -6.89 -7.24 11.69
CA THR A 330 -7.89 -7.98 10.93
C THR A 330 -7.21 -9.16 10.24
N ASN A 331 -7.46 -10.39 10.72
CA ASN A 331 -6.94 -11.57 10.02
C ASN A 331 -7.78 -11.80 8.77
N LEU A 332 -7.12 -11.88 7.62
CA LEU A 332 -7.73 -12.16 6.31
C LEU A 332 -7.63 -13.65 6.00
N ILE A 333 -6.40 -14.15 5.92
CA ILE A 333 -6.10 -15.57 5.73
C ILE A 333 -5.25 -16.02 6.92
N LYS A 334 -5.68 -17.08 7.60
CA LYS A 334 -4.95 -17.67 8.72
C LYS A 334 -4.67 -19.14 8.41
N ASP A 335 -3.40 -19.51 8.37
CA ASP A 335 -2.94 -20.87 8.06
C ASP A 335 -3.62 -21.43 6.77
N GLY A 336 -3.73 -20.56 5.76
CA GLY A 336 -4.36 -20.84 4.47
C GLY A 336 -5.88 -20.78 4.44
N VAL A 337 -6.56 -20.49 5.55
CA VAL A 337 -8.02 -20.41 5.66
C VAL A 337 -8.46 -18.94 5.62
N LEU A 338 -9.43 -18.60 4.78
CA LEU A 338 -10.06 -17.28 4.78
C LEU A 338 -10.90 -17.10 6.05
N VAL A 339 -10.55 -16.14 6.90
CA VAL A 339 -11.18 -15.95 8.21
C VAL A 339 -11.79 -14.57 8.43
N GLY A 340 -11.53 -13.61 7.51
CA GLY A 340 -12.05 -12.25 7.63
C GLY A 340 -11.91 -11.46 6.35
N THR A 341 -12.46 -10.25 6.38
CA THR A 341 -12.43 -9.28 5.28
C THR A 341 -12.03 -7.91 5.79
N LEU A 342 -11.45 -7.09 4.93
CA LEU A 342 -11.32 -5.65 5.14
C LEU A 342 -12.69 -5.01 4.95
N ALA A 343 -13.08 -4.11 5.84
CA ALA A 343 -14.35 -3.42 5.73
C ALA A 343 -14.31 -2.02 6.34
N SER A 344 -14.90 -1.03 5.65
CA SER A 344 -15.45 0.18 6.25
C SER A 344 -16.74 -0.16 6.99
N TRP A 345 -17.25 0.77 7.80
CA TRP A 345 -18.54 0.58 8.46
C TRP A 345 -19.67 0.35 7.45
N TYR A 346 -19.72 1.22 6.44
CA TYR A 346 -20.74 1.10 5.39
C TYR A 346 -20.72 -0.27 4.70
N GLU A 347 -19.54 -0.72 4.25
CA GLU A 347 -19.39 -1.98 3.54
C GLU A 347 -19.72 -3.19 4.45
N ALA A 348 -19.30 -3.15 5.71
CA ALA A 348 -19.63 -4.20 6.69
C ALA A 348 -21.14 -4.32 6.89
N GLN A 349 -21.83 -3.18 7.11
CA GLN A 349 -23.28 -3.16 7.32
C GLN A 349 -24.04 -3.59 6.05
N ARG A 350 -23.62 -3.09 4.89
CA ARG A 350 -24.22 -3.43 3.60
C ARG A 350 -24.16 -4.93 3.32
N LEU A 351 -22.99 -5.54 3.50
CA LEU A 351 -22.81 -6.97 3.27
C LEU A 351 -23.52 -7.82 4.32
N LEU A 352 -23.46 -7.41 5.60
CA LEU A 352 -24.10 -8.17 6.70
C LEU A 352 -25.63 -8.25 6.57
N HIS A 353 -26.25 -7.22 5.96
CA HIS A 353 -27.70 -7.15 5.75
C HIS A 353 -28.13 -7.54 4.33
N ASP A 354 -27.18 -8.02 3.50
CA ASP A 354 -27.49 -8.46 2.14
C ASP A 354 -28.27 -9.79 2.16
N PRO A 355 -29.42 -9.88 1.47
CA PRO A 355 -30.15 -11.15 1.37
C PRO A 355 -29.33 -12.30 0.77
N GLY A 356 -28.34 -11.99 -0.08
CA GLY A 356 -27.42 -12.94 -0.69
C GLY A 356 -26.16 -13.24 0.13
N LEU A 357 -26.06 -12.76 1.38
CA LEU A 357 -24.86 -12.91 2.22
C LEU A 357 -24.33 -14.34 2.26
N LYS A 358 -25.24 -15.33 2.45
CA LYS A 358 -24.87 -16.75 2.54
C LYS A 358 -24.24 -17.27 1.25
N GLU A 359 -24.73 -16.85 0.11
CA GLU A 359 -24.13 -17.19 -1.19
C GLU A 359 -22.75 -16.52 -1.37
N LYS A 360 -22.65 -15.25 -0.96
CA LYS A 360 -21.44 -14.43 -1.10
C LYS A 360 -20.31 -14.84 -0.16
N LEU A 361 -20.62 -15.19 1.08
CA LEU A 361 -19.62 -15.58 2.09
C LEU A 361 -19.53 -17.08 2.32
N GLY A 362 -20.60 -17.83 2.06
CA GLY A 362 -20.67 -19.28 2.32
C GLY A 362 -21.12 -19.64 3.73
N VAL A 363 -21.47 -18.66 4.56
CA VAL A 363 -21.89 -18.80 5.97
C VAL A 363 -23.08 -17.91 6.28
N ASP A 364 -23.76 -18.14 7.38
CA ASP A 364 -24.88 -17.30 7.84
C ASP A 364 -24.39 -16.00 8.55
N ALA A 365 -25.27 -15.02 8.72
CA ALA A 365 -24.93 -13.70 9.27
C ALA A 365 -24.28 -13.75 10.66
N SER A 366 -24.69 -14.67 11.52
CA SER A 366 -24.08 -14.85 12.86
C SER A 366 -22.64 -15.33 12.81
N GLU A 367 -22.28 -16.13 11.82
CA GLU A 367 -20.91 -16.60 11.58
C GLU A 367 -20.09 -15.55 10.80
N ALA A 368 -20.74 -14.76 9.94
CA ALA A 368 -20.09 -13.70 9.16
C ALA A 368 -19.72 -12.47 10.00
N ALA A 369 -20.54 -12.11 10.99
CA ALA A 369 -20.35 -10.87 11.76
C ALA A 369 -18.95 -10.70 12.40
N PRO A 370 -18.32 -11.73 12.98
CA PRO A 370 -16.96 -11.62 13.50
C PRO A 370 -15.88 -11.39 12.42
N ALA A 371 -16.16 -11.75 11.16
CA ALA A 371 -15.26 -11.59 10.02
C ALA A 371 -15.42 -10.24 9.31
N LEU A 372 -16.48 -9.48 9.62
CA LEU A 372 -16.84 -8.20 9.02
C LEU A 372 -16.64 -7.02 9.98
N VAL A 373 -15.56 -7.02 10.73
CA VAL A 373 -15.28 -5.92 11.68
C VAL A 373 -14.80 -4.68 10.92
N ALA A 374 -15.54 -3.57 11.07
CA ALA A 374 -15.19 -2.29 10.45
C ALA A 374 -13.96 -1.67 11.12
N ARG A 375 -12.79 -1.82 10.50
CA ARG A 375 -11.49 -1.29 10.96
C ARG A 375 -10.68 -0.67 9.83
N SER A 376 -11.22 -0.65 8.63
CA SER A 376 -10.50 -0.30 7.41
C SER A 376 -11.20 0.81 6.63
N GLY A 377 -12.03 1.63 7.29
CA GLY A 377 -12.71 2.79 6.68
C GLY A 377 -11.80 4.01 6.67
N PHE A 378 -11.14 4.28 5.54
CA PHE A 378 -10.24 5.40 5.37
C PHE A 378 -10.68 6.30 4.22
N ARG A 379 -10.37 7.59 4.32
CA ARG A 379 -10.56 8.60 3.27
C ARG A 379 -9.23 8.74 2.55
N THR A 380 -9.09 8.06 1.42
CA THR A 380 -7.85 8.08 0.62
C THR A 380 -7.80 9.28 -0.30
N GLY A 381 -6.61 9.88 -0.43
CA GLY A 381 -6.37 11.01 -1.32
C GLY A 381 -4.89 11.38 -1.39
N SER A 382 -4.52 12.21 -2.35
CA SER A 382 -3.13 12.67 -2.48
C SER A 382 -2.68 13.40 -1.22
N GLY A 383 -1.69 12.85 -0.53
CA GLY A 383 -1.06 13.46 0.63
C GLY A 383 -1.71 13.15 1.96
N GLY A 384 -2.51 12.08 2.06
CA GLY A 384 -3.03 11.59 3.33
C GLY A 384 -4.55 11.45 3.37
N ARG A 385 -5.11 11.39 4.59
CA ARG A 385 -6.55 11.21 4.83
C ARG A 385 -7.36 12.44 4.42
N ALA A 386 -8.02 12.37 3.25
CA ALA A 386 -8.66 13.49 2.58
C ALA A 386 -9.99 13.90 3.24
N PHE A 387 -10.28 15.21 3.29
CA PHE A 387 -11.56 15.73 3.80
C PHE A 387 -12.67 15.69 2.74
N ASP A 388 -12.33 15.63 1.47
CA ASP A 388 -13.22 15.79 0.31
C ASP A 388 -13.67 14.47 -0.32
N THR A 389 -13.35 13.35 0.31
CA THR A 389 -13.82 12.01 -0.05
C THR A 389 -14.63 11.38 1.08
N GLN A 390 -15.46 10.40 0.75
CA GLN A 390 -16.13 9.55 1.75
C GLN A 390 -15.20 8.41 2.17
N PRO A 391 -15.39 7.80 3.37
CA PRO A 391 -14.62 6.63 3.77
C PRO A 391 -14.86 5.44 2.83
N GLU A 392 -13.78 4.84 2.37
CA GLU A 392 -13.78 3.60 1.59
C GLU A 392 -12.99 2.51 2.33
N THR A 393 -13.18 1.26 1.94
CA THR A 393 -12.40 0.17 2.50
C THR A 393 -10.97 0.21 1.95
N SER A 394 -9.99 0.44 2.81
CA SER A 394 -8.56 0.43 2.49
C SER A 394 -7.78 -0.30 3.58
N ALA A 395 -6.70 -0.99 3.19
CA ALA A 395 -5.78 -1.60 4.14
C ALA A 395 -4.94 -0.53 4.86
N SER A 396 -4.44 -0.88 6.04
CA SER A 396 -3.45 -0.07 6.76
C SER A 396 -2.03 -0.62 6.59
N ASN A 397 -1.74 -1.80 7.12
CA ASN A 397 -0.47 -2.49 6.96
C ASN A 397 -0.76 -3.97 6.69
N ILE A 398 -0.64 -4.39 5.46
CA ILE A 398 -0.73 -5.82 5.15
C ILE A 398 0.56 -6.51 5.62
N VAL A 399 0.39 -7.53 6.43
CA VAL A 399 1.51 -8.33 6.96
C VAL A 399 1.34 -9.76 6.49
N ILE A 400 2.41 -10.31 5.95
CA ILE A 400 2.49 -11.71 5.54
C ILE A 400 3.40 -12.46 6.50
N ALA A 401 2.90 -13.56 7.03
CA ALA A 401 3.64 -14.46 7.92
C ALA A 401 3.61 -15.88 7.36
N GLY A 402 4.74 -16.57 7.48
CA GLY A 402 4.86 -17.97 7.13
C GLY A 402 4.96 -18.86 8.34
N SER A 403 4.48 -20.11 8.25
CA SER A 403 4.87 -21.17 9.17
C SER A 403 6.23 -21.73 8.76
N ASP A 404 7.07 -22.09 9.73
CA ASP A 404 8.41 -22.66 9.50
C ASP A 404 9.31 -21.82 8.55
N PRO A 405 9.49 -20.50 8.83
CA PRO A 405 10.25 -19.64 7.95
C PRO A 405 11.75 -19.96 8.00
N VAL A 406 12.42 -19.89 6.85
CA VAL A 406 13.84 -20.19 6.67
C VAL A 406 14.64 -18.94 6.24
N SER A 407 15.96 -19.01 6.17
CA SER A 407 16.75 -17.94 5.53
C SER A 407 16.57 -17.97 4.01
N LEU A 408 16.86 -16.84 3.32
CA LEU A 408 16.80 -16.79 1.85
C LEU A 408 17.73 -17.82 1.20
N ASP A 409 18.95 -18.00 1.74
CA ASP A 409 19.91 -18.99 1.26
C ASP A 409 19.39 -20.43 1.41
N GLU A 410 18.69 -20.73 2.50
CA GLU A 410 18.05 -22.04 2.68
C GLU A 410 16.89 -22.23 1.70
N LEU A 411 16.12 -21.18 1.45
CA LEU A 411 15.01 -21.21 0.49
C LEU A 411 15.54 -21.45 -0.93
N ILE A 412 16.59 -20.73 -1.36
CA ILE A 412 17.24 -20.94 -2.66
C ILE A 412 17.77 -22.38 -2.80
N ARG A 413 18.43 -22.89 -1.75
CA ARG A 413 18.90 -24.29 -1.75
C ARG A 413 17.76 -25.31 -1.86
N SER A 414 16.62 -25.05 -1.23
CA SER A 414 15.46 -25.95 -1.25
C SER A 414 14.75 -25.97 -2.61
N VAL A 415 14.73 -24.85 -3.32
CA VAL A 415 14.14 -24.73 -4.67
C VAL A 415 14.92 -25.52 -5.70
N ARG A 416 16.24 -25.65 -5.56
CA ARG A 416 17.17 -26.31 -6.46
C ARG A 416 17.24 -25.68 -7.85
N ASP A 417 16.18 -25.81 -8.66
CA ASP A 417 16.09 -25.27 -10.02
C ASP A 417 14.85 -24.42 -10.15
N GLY A 418 15.01 -23.17 -10.59
CA GLY A 418 13.92 -22.19 -10.65
C GLY A 418 14.39 -20.78 -10.93
N LEU A 419 13.57 -19.83 -10.52
CA LEU A 419 13.81 -18.41 -10.70
C LEU A 419 13.67 -17.66 -9.37
N TYR A 420 14.51 -16.66 -9.15
CA TYR A 420 14.27 -15.60 -8.19
C TYR A 420 13.76 -14.39 -8.97
N VAL A 421 12.55 -13.92 -8.68
CA VAL A 421 11.93 -12.76 -9.33
C VAL A 421 11.88 -11.63 -8.32
N GLY A 422 12.76 -10.64 -8.48
CA GLY A 422 12.93 -9.53 -7.55
C GLY A 422 12.09 -8.30 -7.90
N ARG A 423 11.70 -8.14 -9.17
CA ARG A 423 10.88 -7.01 -9.61
C ARG A 423 9.95 -7.38 -10.76
N ILE A 424 8.67 -7.02 -10.61
CA ILE A 424 7.66 -7.10 -11.67
C ILE A 424 7.04 -5.73 -11.94
N TRP A 425 6.37 -5.62 -13.09
CA TRP A 425 5.61 -4.45 -13.49
C TRP A 425 4.39 -4.85 -14.32
N TYR A 426 3.44 -3.94 -14.47
CA TYR A 426 2.20 -4.15 -15.21
C TYR A 426 1.39 -5.35 -14.68
N THR A 427 1.25 -5.41 -13.34
CA THR A 427 0.45 -6.43 -12.68
C THR A 427 -1.02 -6.02 -12.67
N TYR A 428 -1.87 -6.79 -13.32
CA TYR A 428 -3.31 -6.54 -13.32
C TYR A 428 -4.11 -7.81 -13.60
N PRO A 429 -5.38 -7.89 -13.12
CA PRO A 429 -6.28 -8.99 -13.46
C PRO A 429 -6.65 -8.96 -14.94
N ILE A 430 -6.63 -10.11 -15.62
CA ILE A 430 -6.92 -10.21 -17.06
C ILE A 430 -8.43 -10.32 -17.31
N ASN A 431 -9.10 -11.22 -16.59
CA ASN A 431 -10.53 -11.54 -16.79
C ASN A 431 -11.39 -11.01 -15.63
N GLY A 432 -10.99 -9.88 -15.03
CA GLY A 432 -11.55 -9.36 -13.81
C GLY A 432 -11.06 -10.10 -12.56
N LEU A 433 -11.19 -9.45 -11.41
CA LEU A 433 -10.67 -9.95 -10.15
C LEU A 433 -11.24 -11.33 -9.77
N ARG A 434 -12.52 -11.59 -10.07
CA ARG A 434 -13.21 -12.84 -9.74
C ARG A 434 -12.56 -14.08 -10.38
N ALA A 435 -12.02 -13.97 -11.58
CA ALA A 435 -11.36 -15.07 -12.25
C ALA A 435 -10.04 -15.44 -11.58
N GLY A 436 -9.38 -14.46 -10.96
CA GLY A 436 -8.07 -14.61 -10.34
C GLY A 436 -6.91 -14.64 -11.32
N ASP A 437 -7.18 -14.63 -12.63
CA ASP A 437 -6.14 -14.63 -13.66
C ASP A 437 -5.44 -13.29 -13.71
N PHE A 438 -4.12 -13.30 -13.78
CA PHE A 438 -3.32 -12.09 -13.85
C PHE A 438 -2.14 -12.22 -14.82
N THR A 439 -1.61 -11.08 -15.21
CA THR A 439 -0.37 -10.96 -15.96
C THR A 439 0.58 -9.98 -15.26
N CYS A 440 1.88 -10.21 -15.37
CA CYS A 440 2.91 -9.25 -15.02
C CYS A 440 4.18 -9.51 -15.83
N THR A 441 5.02 -8.47 -16.00
CA THR A 441 6.31 -8.58 -16.69
C THR A 441 7.46 -8.53 -15.70
N VAL A 442 8.44 -9.40 -15.83
CA VAL A 442 9.67 -9.37 -15.02
C VAL A 442 10.63 -8.34 -15.61
N VAL A 443 10.94 -7.29 -14.83
CA VAL A 443 11.61 -6.10 -15.36
C VAL A 443 13.02 -5.85 -14.79
N GLY A 444 13.45 -6.61 -13.79
CA GLY A 444 14.77 -6.45 -13.19
C GLY A 444 14.93 -7.26 -11.90
N ASP A 445 16.03 -7.11 -11.20
CA ASP A 445 16.33 -7.73 -9.90
C ASP A 445 16.05 -9.25 -9.86
N SER A 446 16.23 -9.94 -10.97
CA SER A 446 15.77 -11.33 -11.10
C SER A 446 16.91 -12.23 -11.53
N PHE A 447 16.89 -13.48 -11.09
CA PHE A 447 18.01 -14.40 -11.22
C PHE A 447 17.56 -15.82 -11.52
N ILE A 448 18.43 -16.58 -12.13
CA ILE A 448 18.25 -18.01 -12.43
C ILE A 448 18.90 -18.82 -11.30
N ILE A 449 18.14 -19.79 -10.78
CA ILE A 449 18.59 -20.74 -9.76
C ILE A 449 18.83 -22.08 -10.44
N ARG A 450 20.05 -22.65 -10.24
CA ARG A 450 20.40 -24.02 -10.64
C ARG A 450 21.20 -24.69 -9.51
N ASP A 451 20.90 -25.95 -9.25
CA ASP A 451 21.55 -26.74 -8.18
C ASP A 451 21.53 -26.01 -6.81
N GLY A 452 20.48 -25.28 -6.50
CA GLY A 452 20.30 -24.56 -5.23
C GLY A 452 21.18 -23.33 -5.08
N ARG A 453 21.59 -22.70 -6.18
CA ARG A 453 22.42 -21.49 -6.20
C ARG A 453 21.94 -20.52 -7.29
N ILE A 454 22.08 -19.24 -7.04
CA ILE A 454 21.97 -18.21 -8.08
C ILE A 454 23.18 -18.34 -9.00
N VAL A 455 22.94 -18.54 -10.31
CA VAL A 455 24.00 -18.75 -11.30
C VAL A 455 24.15 -17.61 -12.30
N ALA A 456 23.07 -16.92 -12.63
CA ALA A 456 23.08 -15.81 -13.58
C ALA A 456 21.90 -14.86 -13.32
N PRO A 457 21.99 -13.58 -13.71
CA PRO A 457 20.83 -12.71 -13.81
C PRO A 457 19.86 -13.23 -14.88
N LEU A 458 18.56 -13.02 -14.65
CA LEU A 458 17.53 -13.17 -15.68
C LEU A 458 17.45 -11.87 -16.50
N LYS A 459 17.51 -11.98 -17.83
CA LYS A 459 17.44 -10.79 -18.69
C LYS A 459 16.10 -10.08 -18.52
N ALA A 460 16.17 -8.79 -18.19
CA ALA A 460 14.99 -7.97 -17.97
C ALA A 460 14.07 -7.90 -19.21
N ASN A 461 12.76 -7.80 -19.00
CA ASN A 461 11.74 -7.68 -20.05
C ASN A 461 11.71 -8.85 -21.06
N THR A 462 12.23 -10.01 -20.69
CA THR A 462 12.25 -11.19 -21.58
C THR A 462 11.28 -12.28 -21.18
N VAL A 463 10.63 -12.13 -20.03
CA VAL A 463 9.61 -13.07 -19.56
C VAL A 463 8.41 -12.34 -18.95
N ARG A 464 7.25 -12.98 -19.10
CA ARG A 464 5.98 -12.59 -18.51
C ARG A 464 5.45 -13.74 -17.67
N ILE A 465 4.86 -13.43 -16.55
CA ILE A 465 4.11 -14.39 -15.73
C ILE A 465 2.64 -14.21 -16.08
N ASN A 466 2.00 -15.26 -16.57
CA ASN A 466 0.55 -15.37 -16.79
C ASN A 466 0.05 -16.52 -15.93
N ASP A 467 -0.67 -16.19 -14.85
CA ASP A 467 -1.04 -17.18 -13.86
C ASP A 467 -2.39 -16.85 -13.18
N ASN A 468 -2.77 -17.66 -12.20
CA ASN A 468 -3.97 -17.45 -11.40
C ASN A 468 -3.58 -17.25 -9.93
N ILE A 469 -4.05 -16.16 -9.29
CA ILE A 469 -3.64 -15.80 -7.92
C ILE A 469 -4.04 -16.84 -6.89
N THR A 470 -5.18 -17.53 -7.06
CA THR A 470 -5.59 -18.59 -6.12
C THR A 470 -4.62 -19.77 -6.20
N ARG A 471 -4.19 -20.14 -7.39
CA ARG A 471 -3.19 -21.17 -7.61
C ARG A 471 -1.83 -20.76 -7.00
N VAL A 472 -1.39 -19.52 -7.20
CA VAL A 472 -0.15 -19.00 -6.60
C VAL A 472 -0.20 -19.11 -5.08
N LEU A 473 -1.30 -18.69 -4.45
CA LEU A 473 -1.48 -18.77 -3.00
C LEU A 473 -1.50 -20.23 -2.49
N GLU A 474 -2.13 -21.14 -3.22
CA GLU A 474 -2.23 -22.56 -2.83
C GLU A 474 -0.90 -23.31 -2.96
N HIS A 475 -0.03 -22.90 -3.90
CA HIS A 475 1.23 -23.59 -4.19
C HIS A 475 2.45 -22.97 -3.50
N VAL A 476 2.27 -22.18 -2.47
CA VAL A 476 3.37 -21.69 -1.62
C VAL A 476 4.02 -22.86 -0.89
N VAL A 477 5.35 -23.03 -1.09
CA VAL A 477 6.14 -24.14 -0.53
C VAL A 477 7.18 -23.67 0.50
N GLY A 478 7.49 -22.39 0.56
CA GLY A 478 8.46 -21.84 1.51
C GLY A 478 8.34 -20.33 1.66
N VAL A 479 8.76 -19.84 2.82
CA VAL A 479 8.69 -18.41 3.20
C VAL A 479 9.96 -18.06 3.96
N THR A 480 10.52 -16.86 3.76
CA THR A 480 11.71 -16.41 4.51
C THR A 480 11.33 -15.82 5.88
N LYS A 481 12.34 -15.73 6.79
CA LYS A 481 12.17 -15.20 8.15
C LYS A 481 12.01 -13.69 8.16
N ASP A 482 12.78 -13.01 7.31
CA ASP A 482 12.93 -11.57 7.37
C ASP A 482 11.81 -10.89 6.59
N THR A 483 11.03 -10.05 7.27
CA THR A 483 10.02 -9.21 6.67
C THR A 483 10.53 -7.77 6.55
N LYS A 484 10.17 -7.07 5.48
CA LYS A 484 10.45 -5.65 5.30
C LYS A 484 9.20 -4.94 4.79
N GLY A 485 8.91 -3.76 5.34
CA GLY A 485 7.89 -2.88 4.79
C GLY A 485 8.28 -2.50 3.37
N THR A 486 7.44 -2.84 2.43
CA THR A 486 7.73 -2.74 0.99
C THR A 486 6.69 -1.90 0.30
N LEU A 487 7.16 -0.96 -0.50
CA LEU A 487 6.37 -0.11 -1.36
C LEU A 487 6.49 -0.56 -2.81
N VAL A 488 5.47 -0.29 -3.58
CA VAL A 488 5.51 -0.32 -5.04
C VAL A 488 5.37 1.11 -5.54
N TRP A 489 6.09 1.47 -6.59
CA TRP A 489 5.97 2.80 -7.17
C TRP A 489 4.51 3.13 -7.53
N ALA A 490 4.06 4.30 -7.12
CA ALA A 490 2.70 4.81 -7.29
C ALA A 490 1.59 4.04 -6.53
N ALA A 491 1.94 3.18 -5.56
CA ALA A 491 0.99 2.59 -4.62
C ALA A 491 1.12 3.26 -3.25
N GLU A 492 0.00 3.39 -2.56
CA GLU A 492 -0.06 4.02 -1.23
C GLU A 492 0.01 2.99 -0.09
N GLU A 493 -0.29 1.72 -0.38
CA GLU A 493 -0.31 0.65 0.62
C GLU A 493 1.07 0.03 0.83
N VAL A 494 1.39 -0.21 2.07
CA VAL A 494 2.61 -0.91 2.50
C VAL A 494 2.31 -2.36 2.83
N VAL A 495 3.14 -3.26 2.28
CA VAL A 495 3.09 -4.67 2.62
C VAL A 495 4.37 -5.07 3.35
N TYR A 496 4.22 -5.57 4.55
CA TYR A 496 5.30 -6.18 5.33
C TYR A 496 5.42 -7.64 4.93
N THR A 497 6.34 -7.93 4.04
CA THR A 497 6.44 -9.23 3.38
C THR A 497 7.84 -9.84 3.45
N PRO A 498 7.92 -11.18 3.64
CA PRO A 498 9.10 -11.97 3.35
C PRO A 498 9.22 -12.26 1.84
N GLU A 499 10.25 -12.97 1.42
CA GLU A 499 10.29 -13.68 0.13
C GLU A 499 9.49 -14.97 0.20
N ILE A 500 8.82 -15.36 -0.89
CA ILE A 500 7.91 -16.51 -0.94
C ILE A 500 8.22 -17.40 -2.15
N ALA A 501 8.44 -18.69 -1.91
CA ALA A 501 8.62 -19.69 -2.97
C ALA A 501 7.27 -20.34 -3.35
N VAL A 502 7.00 -20.36 -4.64
CA VAL A 502 5.79 -20.94 -5.25
C VAL A 502 6.19 -21.91 -6.35
N THR A 503 5.61 -23.11 -6.34
CA THR A 503 5.87 -24.12 -7.39
C THR A 503 4.93 -24.01 -8.57
N GLY A 504 5.43 -24.38 -9.76
CA GLY A 504 4.64 -24.49 -10.99
C GLY A 504 4.12 -23.15 -11.52
N VAL A 505 4.81 -22.05 -11.28
CA VAL A 505 4.45 -20.74 -11.84
C VAL A 505 4.70 -20.74 -13.35
N HIS A 506 3.67 -20.39 -14.12
CA HIS A 506 3.77 -20.32 -15.57
C HIS A 506 4.47 -19.04 -16.03
N VAL A 507 5.57 -19.23 -16.78
CA VAL A 507 6.40 -18.14 -17.32
C VAL A 507 6.44 -18.25 -18.83
N ASP A 508 6.04 -17.18 -19.52
CA ASP A 508 6.11 -17.06 -20.96
C ASP A 508 7.33 -16.26 -21.40
N ALA A 509 8.13 -16.82 -22.30
CA ALA A 509 9.22 -16.11 -22.95
C ALA A 509 8.66 -15.07 -23.93
N ILE A 510 9.10 -13.81 -23.80
CA ILE A 510 8.77 -12.73 -24.73
C ILE A 510 9.70 -12.80 -25.92
N ALA A 511 9.13 -12.87 -27.13
CA ALA A 511 9.92 -12.91 -28.37
C ALA A 511 10.70 -11.60 -28.58
N GLY A 512 11.97 -11.72 -28.89
CA GLY A 512 12.88 -10.59 -29.13
C GLY A 512 12.69 -9.98 -30.53
N PHE A 513 11.55 -9.34 -30.79
CA PHE A 513 11.28 -8.72 -32.10
C PHE A 513 12.31 -7.65 -32.49
N MET A 514 12.88 -6.94 -31.53
CA MET A 514 13.85 -5.88 -31.80
C MET A 514 15.30 -6.39 -31.89
N GLU A 515 15.61 -7.56 -31.34
CA GLU A 515 16.95 -8.16 -31.44
C GLU A 515 17.22 -8.81 -32.80
N ALA A 516 16.18 -9.14 -33.56
CA ALA A 516 16.29 -9.69 -34.91
C ALA A 516 16.50 -8.61 -35.99
N LEU A 517 16.42 -7.32 -35.63
CA LEU A 517 16.58 -6.17 -36.52
C LEU A 517 17.90 -5.40 -36.27
N ALA A 518 18.69 -5.79 -35.28
CA ALA A 518 20.02 -5.27 -34.98
C ALA A 518 21.10 -6.26 -35.42
#